data_18d47ad35100285ee2d1382ffd76290d
#
_entry.id   18d47ad35100285ee2d1382ffd76290d
#
_cell.length_a   1.000
_cell.length_b   1.000
_cell.length_c   1.000
_cell.angle_alpha   90.00
_cell.angle_beta   90.00
_cell.angle_gamma   90.00
#
_symmetry.space_group_name_H-M   'P 1'
#
loop_
_entity.id
_entity.type
_entity.pdbx_description
1 polymer ?
#
loop_
_entity_poly.entity_id
_entity_poly.type
_entity_poly.pdbx_seq_one_letter_code
_entity_poly.pdbx_strand_id
1 'polypeptide(L)' 'MPGSLTISHHEAAASVDHADAVRLATVLDELAYLLEIPGPNRINEAQLAALCEGRAPDRAELVHWARTVAAELKGRR' A
#
# COMPACT_ATOMS: atom_id res chain seq x y z
N MET A 1 -10.12 -1.35 -27.15
CA MET A 1 -10.14 -1.28 -26.46
C MET A 1 -10.23 -1.57 -25.83
N PRO A 2 -10.15 -1.42 -25.96
CA PRO A 2 -10.21 -1.59 -25.17
C PRO A 2 -10.00 -1.73 -24.36
N GLY A 3 -9.95 -1.97 -24.40
CA GLY A 3 -9.77 -2.05 -23.49
C GLY A 3 -9.38 -2.12 -22.82
N SER A 4 -9.38 -2.19 -22.91
CA SER A 4 -9.01 -2.17 -22.25
C SER A 4 -8.81 -2.08 -21.57
N LEU A 5 -9.02 -2.22 -21.60
CA LEU A 5 -8.77 -2.18 -20.87
C LEU A 5 -8.45 -2.71 -20.24
N THR A 6 -8.46 -2.90 -20.37
CA THR A 6 -8.07 -3.37 -19.81
C THR A 6 -7.29 -3.76 -19.39
N ILE A 7 -7.03 -3.89 -19.67
CA ILE A 7 -6.31 -4.16 -19.31
C ILE A 7 -5.66 -4.12 -18.96
N SER A 8 -5.59 -4.13 -19.20
CA SER A 8 -4.96 -4.01 -18.96
C SER A 8 -4.60 -3.66 -18.44
N HIS A 9 -4.58 -3.72 -18.44
CA HIS A 9 -4.13 -3.31 -18.08
C HIS A 9 -3.42 -3.22 -17.41
N HIS A 10 -3.84 -2.90 -17.67
CA HIS A 10 -2.97 -3.02 -16.67
C HIS A 10 -1.49 -2.49 -16.76
N GLU A 11 -0.90 -2.38 -17.82
CA GLU A 11 0.44 -1.85 -17.95
C GLU A 11 0.57 -0.42 -17.56
N ALA A 12 -0.38 0.38 -17.93
CA ALA A 12 -0.35 1.80 -17.62
C ALA A 12 -0.26 2.03 -16.12
N ALA A 13 -0.97 1.19 -15.38
CA ALA A 13 -0.98 1.29 -13.93
C ALA A 13 0.38 0.99 -13.32
N ALA A 14 1.21 0.25 -14.04
CA ALA A 14 2.54 -0.10 -13.54
C ALA A 14 3.56 0.99 -13.74
N SER A 15 3.21 2.07 -14.46
CA SER A 15 4.17 3.11 -14.81
C SER A 15 4.22 4.18 -13.73
N VAL A 16 4.96 3.90 -12.68
CA VAL A 16 5.21 4.87 -11.62
C VAL A 16 6.68 5.28 -11.74
N ASP A 17 6.94 6.58 -11.84
CA ASP A 17 8.32 6.99 -11.97
C ASP A 17 9.08 6.80 -10.66
N HIS A 18 10.41 6.89 -10.74
CA HIS A 18 11.25 6.56 -9.59
C HIS A 18 10.97 7.47 -8.39
N ALA A 19 10.81 8.76 -8.62
CA ALA A 19 10.57 9.69 -7.52
C ALA A 19 9.26 9.39 -6.80
N ASP A 20 8.22 9.09 -7.57
CA ASP A 20 6.93 8.73 -6.98
C ASP A 20 6.99 7.38 -6.29
N ALA A 21 7.74 6.44 -6.84
CA ALA A 21 7.90 5.14 -6.21
C ALA A 21 8.56 5.26 -4.83
N VAL A 22 9.60 6.08 -4.74
CA VAL A 22 10.27 6.30 -3.46
C VAL A 22 9.34 6.98 -2.46
N ARG A 23 8.61 7.98 -2.93
CA ARG A 23 7.67 8.69 -2.06
C ARG A 23 6.57 7.76 -1.56
N LEU A 24 6.02 6.93 -2.45
CA LEU A 24 4.98 5.98 -2.07
C LEU A 24 5.52 4.95 -1.08
N ALA A 25 6.76 4.49 -1.29
CA ALA A 25 7.38 3.56 -0.36
C ALA A 25 7.50 4.16 1.03
N THR A 26 7.84 5.44 1.12
CA THR A 26 7.94 6.13 2.41
C THR A 26 6.58 6.18 3.10
N VAL A 27 5.53 6.50 2.33
CA VAL A 27 4.17 6.53 2.87
C VAL A 27 3.75 5.15 3.38
N LEU A 28 4.06 4.11 2.61
CA LEU A 28 3.70 2.75 3.01
C LEU A 28 4.45 2.29 4.26
N ASP A 29 5.73 2.64 4.37
CA ASP A 29 6.49 2.31 5.57
C ASP A 29 5.93 3.02 6.80
N GLU A 30 5.56 4.28 6.65
CA GLU A 30 4.98 5.03 7.75
C GLU A 30 3.61 4.47 8.12
N LEU A 31 2.82 4.08 7.12
CA LEU A 31 1.54 3.44 7.36
C LEU A 31 1.71 2.15 8.17
N ALA A 32 2.67 1.33 7.80
CA ALA A 32 2.95 0.11 8.52
C ALA A 32 3.32 0.39 9.98
N TYR A 33 4.12 1.43 10.19
CA TYR A 33 4.50 1.84 11.54
C TYR A 33 3.27 2.24 12.35
N LEU A 34 2.40 3.07 11.78
CA LEU A 34 1.19 3.53 12.48
C LEU A 34 0.21 2.39 12.74
N LEU A 35 0.25 1.35 11.95
CA LEU A 35 -0.58 0.16 12.19
C LEU A 35 -0.08 -0.64 13.38
N GLU A 36 1.22 -0.60 13.66
CA GLU A 36 1.82 -1.44 14.68
C GLU A 36 1.95 -0.78 16.04
N ILE A 37 2.16 0.54 16.09
CA ILE A 37 2.46 1.20 17.36
C ILE A 37 1.28 1.13 18.33
N PRO A 38 1.54 1.11 19.64
CA PRO A 38 0.46 1.23 20.61
C PRO A 38 0.11 2.70 20.84
N GLY A 39 -1.01 2.94 21.49
CA GLY A 39 -1.36 4.26 21.96
C GLY A 39 -2.28 5.03 21.02
N PRO A 40 -2.52 6.30 21.32
CA PRO A 40 -3.58 7.06 20.64
C PRO A 40 -3.30 7.39 19.18
N ASN A 41 -2.05 7.33 18.76
CA ASN A 41 -1.71 7.61 17.35
C ASN A 41 -1.85 6.39 16.45
N ARG A 42 -2.17 5.26 17.03
CA ARG A 42 -2.33 4.02 16.29
C ARG A 42 -3.57 4.10 15.39
N ILE A 43 -3.44 3.55 14.18
CA ILE A 43 -4.60 3.43 13.30
C ILE A 43 -5.63 2.53 13.98
N ASN A 44 -6.85 3.05 14.15
CA ASN A 44 -7.89 2.33 14.90
C ASN A 44 -8.60 1.31 14.01
N GLU A 45 -9.50 0.54 14.62
CA GLU A 45 -10.15 -0.56 13.92
C GLU A 45 -11.04 -0.09 12.77
N ALA A 46 -11.70 1.05 12.92
CA ALA A 46 -12.53 1.58 11.84
C ALA A 46 -11.67 2.01 10.65
N GLN A 47 -10.54 2.63 10.93
CA GLN A 47 -9.61 3.03 9.88
C GLN A 47 -9.00 1.81 9.21
N LEU A 48 -8.67 0.79 10.00
CA LEU A 48 -8.14 -0.46 9.46
C LEU A 48 -9.15 -1.10 8.51
N ALA A 49 -10.41 -1.15 8.90
CA ALA A 49 -11.45 -1.73 8.06
C ALA A 49 -11.56 -0.98 6.74
N ALA A 50 -11.46 0.36 6.78
CA ALA A 50 -11.51 1.16 5.56
C ALA A 50 -10.34 0.85 4.64
N LEU A 51 -9.15 0.65 5.21
CA LEU A 51 -7.97 0.34 4.42
C LEU A 51 -8.05 -1.05 3.79
N CYS A 52 -8.81 -1.95 4.40
CA CYS A 52 -8.95 -3.32 3.89
C CYS A 52 -10.05 -3.46 2.83
N GLU A 53 -10.77 -2.39 2.53
CA GLU A 53 -11.71 -2.33 1.41
C GLU A 53 -12.76 -3.44 1.44
N GLY A 54 -13.37 -3.65 2.59
CA GLY A 54 -14.44 -4.64 2.70
C GLY A 54 -13.99 -6.08 2.95
N ARG A 55 -12.69 -6.33 2.92
CA ARG A 55 -12.16 -7.63 3.33
C ARG A 55 -12.15 -7.70 4.85
N ALA A 56 -11.99 -8.90 5.37
CA ALA A 56 -11.82 -9.06 6.81
C ALA A 56 -10.56 -8.31 7.25
N PRO A 57 -10.67 -7.39 8.19
CA PRO A 57 -9.50 -6.62 8.62
C PRO A 57 -8.46 -7.52 9.27
N ASP A 58 -7.23 -7.39 8.82
CA ASP A 58 -6.11 -8.15 9.37
C ASP A 58 -4.92 -7.21 9.44
N ARG A 59 -4.66 -6.72 10.64
CA ARG A 59 -3.61 -5.73 10.88
C ARG A 59 -2.23 -6.26 10.51
N ALA A 60 -1.93 -7.46 10.92
CA ALA A 60 -0.62 -8.04 10.66
C ALA A 60 -0.39 -8.26 9.16
N GLU A 61 -1.42 -8.71 8.48
CA GLU A 61 -1.32 -8.91 7.04
C GLU A 61 -1.09 -7.59 6.31
N LEU A 62 -1.83 -6.55 6.70
CA LEU A 62 -1.69 -5.25 6.06
C LEU A 62 -0.30 -4.65 6.31
N VAL A 63 0.22 -4.80 7.52
CA VAL A 63 1.58 -4.36 7.84
C VAL A 63 2.60 -5.07 6.93
N HIS A 64 2.47 -6.39 6.83
CA HIS A 64 3.38 -7.17 6.00
C HIS A 64 3.31 -6.74 4.53
N TRP A 65 2.09 -6.59 4.03
CA TRP A 65 1.88 -6.17 2.65
C TRP A 65 2.51 -4.80 2.39
N ALA A 66 2.25 -3.84 3.28
CA ALA A 66 2.76 -2.48 3.10
C ALA A 66 4.29 -2.45 3.08
N ARG A 67 4.92 -3.20 3.96
CA ARG A 67 6.39 -3.26 4.01
C ARG A 67 6.98 -3.96 2.81
N THR A 68 6.32 -5.02 2.34
CA THR A 68 6.77 -5.76 1.17
C THR A 68 6.71 -4.88 -0.08
N VAL A 69 5.60 -4.19 -0.27
CA VAL A 69 5.45 -3.30 -1.42
C VAL A 69 6.43 -2.13 -1.35
N ALA A 70 6.61 -1.57 -0.15
CA ALA A 70 7.57 -0.48 0.02
C ALA A 70 8.98 -0.92 -0.38
N ALA A 71 9.39 -2.11 0.02
CA ALA A 71 10.71 -2.64 -0.32
C ALA A 71 10.85 -2.84 -1.82
N GLU A 72 9.80 -3.36 -2.45
CA GLU A 72 9.81 -3.54 -3.91
C GLU A 72 9.93 -2.22 -4.64
N LEU A 73 9.19 -1.21 -4.19
CA LEU A 73 9.24 0.10 -4.82
C LEU A 73 10.61 0.75 -4.69
N LYS A 74 11.24 0.60 -3.53
CA LYS A 74 12.58 1.14 -3.32
C LYS A 74 13.62 0.42 -4.17
N GLY A 75 13.41 -0.84 -4.46
CA GLY A 75 14.34 -1.63 -5.24
C GLY A 75 14.25 -1.40 -6.74
N ARG A 76 13.26 -0.68 -7.22
CA ARG A 76 13.12 -0.44 -8.65
C ARG A 76 14.18 0.52 -9.16
N ARG A 77 14.60 0.30 -10.37
CA ARG A 77 15.57 1.16 -11.04
C ARG A 77 14.93 1.89 -12.20
#